data_d155d839bf6c1496afc2c41d0d952a76
#
_entry.id   d155d839bf6c1496afc2c41d0d952a76
#
_cell.length_a   1.000
_cell.length_b   1.000
_cell.length_c   1.000
_cell.angle_alpha   90.00
_cell.angle_beta   90.00
_cell.angle_gamma   90.00
#
_symmetry.space_group_name_H-M   'P 1'
#
loop_
_entity.id
_entity.type
_entity.pdbx_description
1 polymer ?
#
loop_
_entity_poly.entity_id
_entity_poly.type
_entity_poly.pdbx_seq_one_letter_code
_entity_poly.pdbx_strand_id
1 'polypeptide(L)'
;MLLVLFSLKIQAQKREILNTPYYSQKDITDSYQESQCKLDIYLPNNNNKALPVIVWFHGGGLTGGTKAIPEELKNDQFIIVSAAYRLSPKVHAPAFIEDAAASVAWVFNNIQKYGGDTSKIFLSGHSAGGYLAMMLTMDESWLLKQNIANNKIKACIPLSPQVITHFTIRAENNIENIQPVIDKYAPMNFIKANTPVIIDITGDRELELLGRYEENAYFVRMMKLAGNKNISLFELQGFSHGSMNLPGIHLMYQEIDKILNKK
;
A
#
# COMPACT_ATOMS: atom_id res chain seq x y z
N MET A 1 40.32 -13.46 42.48
CA MET A 1 39.07 -14.06 41.97
C MET A 1 38.38 -13.00 41.11
N LEU A 2 38.55 -13.12 39.79
CA LEU A 2 38.06 -12.11 38.82
C LEU A 2 36.68 -12.56 38.39
N LEU A 3 35.63 -11.81 38.77
CA LEU A 3 34.25 -12.04 38.30
C LEU A 3 34.13 -11.49 36.88
N VAL A 4 34.07 -12.36 35.87
CA VAL A 4 33.75 -12.00 34.51
C VAL A 4 32.21 -11.95 34.40
N LEU A 5 31.66 -10.73 34.41
CA LEU A 5 30.25 -10.49 34.10
C LEU A 5 30.02 -10.68 32.59
N PHE A 6 29.49 -11.83 32.19
CA PHE A 6 28.93 -12.00 30.87
C PHE A 6 27.60 -11.21 30.77
N SER A 7 27.63 -10.05 30.11
CA SER A 7 26.40 -9.40 29.68
C SER A 7 25.80 -10.19 28.49
N LEU A 8 24.82 -11.02 28.75
CA LEU A 8 23.95 -11.58 27.74
C LEU A 8 23.20 -10.42 27.09
N LYS A 9 23.66 -9.98 25.92
CA LYS A 9 22.84 -9.19 25.01
C LYS A 9 21.71 -10.10 24.54
N ILE A 10 20.54 -10.01 25.16
CA ILE A 10 19.30 -10.58 24.62
C ILE A 10 19.02 -9.79 23.34
N GLN A 11 19.40 -10.36 22.21
CA GLN A 11 19.03 -9.84 20.90
C GLN A 11 17.53 -10.17 20.77
N ALA A 12 16.69 -9.18 20.99
CA ALA A 12 15.25 -9.37 20.85
C ALA A 12 14.97 -9.79 19.40
N GLN A 13 14.29 -10.91 19.25
CA GLN A 13 14.06 -11.57 17.97
C GLN A 13 12.98 -10.78 17.21
N LYS A 14 13.26 -10.36 15.96
CA LYS A 14 12.26 -9.84 15.03
C LYS A 14 11.05 -10.77 15.04
N ARG A 15 9.87 -10.22 15.27
CA ARG A 15 8.64 -11.01 15.43
C ARG A 15 7.74 -10.80 14.23
N GLU A 16 7.39 -11.89 13.56
CA GLU A 16 6.34 -11.92 12.55
C GLU A 16 5.11 -12.63 13.09
N ILE A 17 3.94 -12.05 12.84
CA ILE A 17 2.64 -12.65 13.12
C ILE A 17 2.01 -12.92 11.77
N LEU A 18 1.79 -14.18 11.46
CA LEU A 18 1.37 -14.63 10.15
C LEU A 18 -0.11 -15.00 10.12
N ASN A 19 -0.72 -14.82 8.94
CA ASN A 19 -2.07 -15.30 8.63
C ASN A 19 -3.16 -14.77 9.57
N THR A 20 -3.07 -13.51 10.01
CA THR A 20 -4.10 -12.87 10.81
C THR A 20 -5.31 -12.53 9.92
N PRO A 21 -6.52 -13.07 10.20
CA PRO A 21 -7.71 -12.72 9.42
C PRO A 21 -8.13 -11.27 9.68
N TYR A 22 -8.51 -10.55 8.64
CA TYR A 22 -8.98 -9.18 8.79
C TYR A 22 -10.51 -9.02 8.63
N TYR A 23 -11.21 -10.04 8.17
CA TYR A 23 -12.66 -10.14 8.29
C TYR A 23 -13.04 -10.85 9.59
N SER A 24 -14.15 -10.45 10.18
CA SER A 24 -14.75 -11.21 11.27
C SER A 24 -15.50 -12.43 10.70
N GLN A 25 -15.66 -13.48 11.49
CA GLN A 25 -16.30 -14.73 11.04
C GLN A 25 -17.71 -14.50 10.44
N LYS A 26 -18.46 -13.52 10.94
CA LYS A 26 -19.80 -13.16 10.45
C LYS A 26 -19.80 -12.47 9.08
N ASP A 27 -18.65 -11.88 8.68
CA ASP A 27 -18.51 -11.11 7.44
C ASP A 27 -17.87 -11.95 6.33
N ILE A 28 -17.51 -13.21 6.62
CA ILE A 28 -16.98 -14.16 5.64
C ILE A 28 -18.13 -14.74 4.82
N THR A 29 -18.05 -14.62 3.51
CA THR A 29 -19.09 -15.07 2.57
C THR A 29 -18.80 -16.42 1.94
N ASP A 30 -17.53 -16.82 1.87
CA ASP A 30 -17.10 -18.08 1.26
C ASP A 30 -15.70 -18.52 1.74
N SER A 31 -15.35 -19.77 1.46
CA SER A 31 -14.07 -20.37 1.86
C SER A 31 -12.85 -19.72 1.19
N TYR A 32 -13.00 -19.12 0.00
CA TYR A 32 -11.90 -18.40 -0.65
C TYR A 32 -11.61 -17.10 0.10
N GLN A 33 -12.62 -16.34 0.48
CA GLN A 33 -12.44 -15.15 1.31
C GLN A 33 -11.79 -15.51 2.65
N GLU A 34 -12.27 -16.58 3.31
CA GLU A 34 -11.72 -17.06 4.58
C GLU A 34 -10.23 -17.44 4.48
N SER A 35 -9.84 -18.10 3.40
CA SER A 35 -8.45 -18.53 3.20
C SER A 35 -7.53 -17.40 2.75
N GLN A 36 -8.01 -16.52 1.88
CA GLN A 36 -7.22 -15.51 1.19
C GLN A 36 -7.10 -14.20 1.99
N CYS A 37 -8.17 -13.76 2.66
CA CYS A 37 -8.27 -12.45 3.31
C CYS A 37 -7.56 -12.44 4.67
N LYS A 38 -6.24 -12.51 4.62
CA LYS A 38 -5.34 -12.52 5.78
C LYS A 38 -4.22 -11.52 5.59
N LEU A 39 -3.62 -11.09 6.69
CA LEU A 39 -2.46 -10.22 6.70
C LEU A 39 -1.33 -10.82 7.55
N ASP A 40 -0.12 -10.41 7.23
CA ASP A 40 1.08 -10.69 8.02
C ASP A 40 1.59 -9.39 8.62
N ILE A 41 2.09 -9.44 9.85
CA ILE A 41 2.57 -8.29 10.60
C ILE A 41 4.03 -8.52 10.95
N TYR A 42 4.90 -7.62 10.53
CA TYR A 42 6.26 -7.54 11.01
C TYR A 42 6.33 -6.51 12.14
N LEU A 43 6.85 -6.96 13.28
CA LEU A 43 7.11 -6.13 14.45
C LEU A 43 8.62 -5.92 14.58
N PRO A 44 9.09 -4.67 14.53
CA PRO A 44 10.51 -4.40 14.66
C PRO A 44 11.01 -4.74 16.06
N ASN A 45 12.31 -4.99 16.17
CA ASN A 45 12.98 -5.18 17.43
C ASN A 45 13.21 -3.84 18.15
N ASN A 46 12.13 -3.19 18.49
CA ASN A 46 12.13 -1.85 19.06
C ASN A 46 11.11 -1.80 20.20
N ASN A 47 11.55 -1.39 21.38
CA ASN A 47 10.68 -1.22 22.54
C ASN A 47 9.91 0.12 22.53
N ASN A 48 10.05 0.93 21.47
CA ASN A 48 9.30 2.17 21.34
C ASN A 48 7.82 1.85 21.14
N LYS A 49 6.99 2.65 21.78
CA LYS A 49 5.55 2.65 21.56
C LYS A 49 5.19 3.71 20.52
N ALA A 50 4.02 3.57 19.91
CA ALA A 50 3.49 4.49 18.92
C ALA A 50 4.35 4.58 17.64
N LEU A 51 4.78 3.40 17.13
CA LEU A 51 5.52 3.30 15.88
C LEU A 51 4.64 3.62 14.67
N PRO A 52 5.19 4.27 13.63
CA PRO A 52 4.48 4.41 12.37
C PRO A 52 4.26 3.04 11.72
N VAL A 53 3.19 2.97 10.91
CA VAL A 53 2.71 1.72 10.32
C VAL A 53 2.63 1.87 8.80
N ILE A 54 3.20 0.93 8.07
CA ILE A 54 3.04 0.83 6.62
C ILE A 54 2.09 -0.33 6.33
N VAL A 55 0.97 -0.05 5.68
CA VAL A 55 0.10 -1.07 5.10
C VAL A 55 0.56 -1.29 3.67
N TRP A 56 1.06 -2.49 3.41
CA TRP A 56 1.64 -2.88 2.14
C TRP A 56 0.72 -3.83 1.37
N PHE A 57 0.47 -3.52 0.12
CA PHE A 57 -0.23 -4.37 -0.82
C PHE A 57 0.74 -4.92 -1.86
N HIS A 58 0.74 -6.23 -2.06
CA HIS A 58 1.61 -6.87 -3.05
C HIS A 58 1.19 -6.58 -4.49
N GLY A 59 2.13 -6.69 -5.42
CA GLY A 59 1.86 -6.65 -6.86
C GLY A 59 1.31 -7.97 -7.39
N GLY A 60 1.31 -8.10 -8.71
CA GLY A 60 0.87 -9.33 -9.40
C GLY A 60 -0.40 -9.17 -10.23
N GLY A 61 -0.68 -7.94 -10.69
CA GLY A 61 -1.73 -7.67 -11.68
C GLY A 61 -3.15 -7.97 -11.22
N LEU A 62 -3.43 -8.04 -9.92
CA LEU A 62 -4.71 -8.49 -9.32
C LEU A 62 -5.05 -9.96 -9.64
N THR A 63 -4.13 -10.71 -10.26
CA THR A 63 -4.31 -12.11 -10.65
C THR A 63 -3.36 -13.07 -9.96
N GLY A 64 -2.35 -12.53 -9.26
CA GLY A 64 -1.33 -13.30 -8.56
C GLY A 64 -0.68 -12.49 -7.45
N GLY A 65 0.39 -13.04 -6.88
CA GLY A 65 1.13 -12.44 -5.76
C GLY A 65 0.77 -13.03 -4.41
N THR A 66 1.52 -12.62 -3.40
CA THR A 66 1.36 -13.09 -2.02
C THR A 66 1.61 -11.95 -1.04
N LYS A 67 1.09 -12.07 0.18
CA LYS A 67 1.31 -11.12 1.27
C LYS A 67 2.68 -11.25 1.97
N ALA A 68 3.62 -12.00 1.40
CA ALA A 68 4.96 -12.06 1.95
C ALA A 68 5.55 -10.65 2.08
N ILE A 69 6.04 -10.31 3.27
CA ILE A 69 6.63 -8.99 3.51
C ILE A 69 8.02 -8.96 2.86
N PRO A 70 8.27 -8.07 1.89
CA PRO A 70 9.60 -7.90 1.30
C PRO A 70 10.65 -7.63 2.39
N GLU A 71 11.82 -8.27 2.28
CA GLU A 71 12.90 -8.08 3.27
C GLU A 71 13.36 -6.62 3.35
N GLU A 72 13.29 -5.91 2.22
CA GLU A 72 13.65 -4.50 2.09
C GLU A 72 12.72 -3.56 2.89
N LEU A 73 11.51 -4.02 3.22
CA LEU A 73 10.59 -3.30 4.10
C LEU A 73 10.89 -3.51 5.58
N LYS A 74 11.63 -4.55 5.96
CA LYS A 74 11.85 -4.90 7.36
C LYS A 74 12.97 -4.05 7.97
N ASN A 75 12.61 -3.17 8.90
CA ASN A 75 13.54 -2.31 9.64
C ASN A 75 13.07 -2.10 11.08
N ASP A 76 13.86 -1.40 11.88
CA ASP A 76 13.57 -1.21 13.31
C ASP A 76 12.73 0.05 13.62
N GLN A 77 12.18 0.73 12.61
CA GLN A 77 11.46 1.99 12.77
C GLN A 77 9.95 1.88 12.52
N PHE A 78 9.51 0.86 11.76
CA PHE A 78 8.15 0.73 11.29
C PHE A 78 7.55 -0.65 11.60
N ILE A 79 6.26 -0.66 11.90
CA ILE A 79 5.45 -1.87 11.80
C ILE A 79 5.01 -1.99 10.34
N ILE A 80 5.20 -3.18 9.75
CA ILE A 80 4.73 -3.47 8.40
C ILE A 80 3.55 -4.43 8.48
N VAL A 81 2.46 -4.07 7.84
CA VAL A 81 1.28 -4.94 7.70
C VAL A 81 1.07 -5.22 6.23
N SER A 82 1.37 -6.44 5.80
CA SER A 82 1.17 -6.86 4.41
C SER A 82 -0.11 -7.66 4.28
N ALA A 83 -1.01 -7.21 3.41
CA ALA A 83 -2.33 -7.81 3.24
C ALA A 83 -2.42 -8.59 1.92
N ALA A 84 -2.96 -9.82 2.00
CA ALA A 84 -3.49 -10.51 0.85
C ALA A 84 -4.92 -10.02 0.58
N TYR A 85 -5.34 -10.13 -0.65
CA TYR A 85 -6.68 -9.79 -1.13
C TYR A 85 -7.12 -10.85 -2.15
N ARG A 86 -8.40 -11.01 -2.35
CA ARG A 86 -8.92 -11.97 -3.35
C ARG A 86 -8.52 -11.55 -4.76
N LEU A 87 -8.28 -12.51 -5.64
CA LEU A 87 -7.67 -12.33 -6.95
C LEU A 87 -8.62 -12.73 -8.07
N SER A 88 -8.53 -12.03 -9.20
CA SER A 88 -9.12 -12.43 -10.48
C SER A 88 -8.43 -13.72 -10.99
N PRO A 89 -9.13 -14.60 -11.68
CA PRO A 89 -10.53 -14.55 -12.07
C PRO A 89 -11.49 -15.17 -11.03
N LYS A 90 -11.00 -15.56 -9.82
CA LYS A 90 -11.87 -16.14 -8.77
C LYS A 90 -12.88 -15.13 -8.24
N VAL A 91 -12.52 -13.87 -8.26
CA VAL A 91 -13.43 -12.74 -8.02
C VAL A 91 -13.20 -11.66 -9.08
N HIS A 92 -14.16 -10.75 -9.21
CA HIS A 92 -14.09 -9.59 -10.10
C HIS A 92 -14.10 -8.29 -9.28
N ALA A 93 -13.80 -7.18 -9.96
CA ALA A 93 -13.97 -5.87 -9.35
C ALA A 93 -15.42 -5.68 -8.84
N PRO A 94 -15.63 -5.17 -7.63
CA PRO A 94 -14.66 -4.48 -6.75
C PRO A 94 -14.03 -5.33 -5.65
N ALA A 95 -14.18 -6.65 -5.60
CA ALA A 95 -13.86 -7.48 -4.45
C ALA A 95 -12.44 -7.23 -3.86
N PHE A 96 -11.42 -7.10 -4.70
CA PHE A 96 -10.05 -6.85 -4.23
C PHE A 96 -9.85 -5.43 -3.64
N ILE A 97 -10.65 -4.45 -4.06
CA ILE A 97 -10.64 -3.11 -3.46
C ILE A 97 -11.35 -3.13 -2.09
N GLU A 98 -12.45 -3.87 -1.99
CA GLU A 98 -13.18 -4.08 -0.74
C GLU A 98 -12.30 -4.79 0.30
N ASP A 99 -11.56 -5.82 -0.13
CA ASP A 99 -10.61 -6.55 0.71
C ASP A 99 -9.47 -5.64 1.20
N ALA A 100 -8.93 -4.82 0.31
CA ALA A 100 -7.92 -3.84 0.68
C ALA A 100 -8.46 -2.83 1.71
N ALA A 101 -9.68 -2.32 1.52
CA ALA A 101 -10.34 -1.41 2.47
C ALA A 101 -10.58 -2.08 3.84
N ALA A 102 -11.04 -3.33 3.85
CA ALA A 102 -11.26 -4.10 5.08
C ALA A 102 -9.94 -4.34 5.84
N SER A 103 -8.85 -4.65 5.13
CA SER A 103 -7.54 -4.83 5.75
C SER A 103 -7.01 -3.55 6.40
N VAL A 104 -7.20 -2.38 5.76
CA VAL A 104 -6.86 -1.07 6.34
C VAL A 104 -7.70 -0.80 7.58
N ALA A 105 -9.00 -1.08 7.53
CA ALA A 105 -9.87 -0.93 8.69
C ALA A 105 -9.44 -1.82 9.86
N TRP A 106 -9.03 -3.06 9.57
CA TRP A 106 -8.46 -3.93 10.60
C TRP A 106 -7.23 -3.28 11.25
N VAL A 107 -6.34 -2.68 10.46
CA VAL A 107 -5.14 -1.99 10.99
C VAL A 107 -5.54 -0.85 11.93
N PHE A 108 -6.47 0.03 11.53
CA PHE A 108 -6.95 1.11 12.39
C PHE A 108 -7.53 0.61 13.72
N ASN A 109 -8.24 -0.51 13.70
CA ASN A 109 -8.92 -1.06 14.87
C ASN A 109 -8.00 -1.88 15.80
N ASN A 110 -6.85 -2.36 15.32
CA ASN A 110 -6.08 -3.35 16.05
C ASN A 110 -4.62 -3.01 16.27
N ILE A 111 -4.00 -2.15 15.42
CA ILE A 111 -2.54 -2.02 15.39
C ILE A 111 -1.95 -1.44 16.68
N GLN A 112 -2.72 -0.70 17.46
CA GLN A 112 -2.29 -0.18 18.77
C GLN A 112 -1.92 -1.31 19.76
N LYS A 113 -2.57 -2.48 19.67
CA LYS A 113 -2.24 -3.66 20.49
C LYS A 113 -0.83 -4.20 20.20
N TYR A 114 -0.29 -3.84 19.04
CA TYR A 114 1.03 -4.22 18.56
C TYR A 114 2.06 -3.07 18.66
N GLY A 115 1.68 -1.95 19.29
CA GLY A 115 2.55 -0.79 19.47
C GLY A 115 2.52 0.21 18.31
N GLY A 116 1.62 0.07 17.34
CA GLY A 116 1.46 1.01 16.23
C GLY A 116 0.66 2.25 16.58
N ASP A 117 0.92 3.34 15.88
CA ASP A 117 0.26 4.64 16.01
C ASP A 117 -0.73 4.85 14.87
N THR A 118 -2.02 4.86 15.17
CA THR A 118 -3.09 5.07 14.17
C THR A 118 -3.10 6.46 13.55
N SER A 119 -2.36 7.42 14.11
CA SER A 119 -2.16 8.74 13.50
C SER A 119 -1.02 8.77 12.46
N LYS A 120 -0.28 7.66 12.33
CA LYS A 120 0.90 7.51 11.47
C LYS A 120 0.78 6.28 10.56
N ILE A 121 -0.38 6.10 9.93
CA ILE A 121 -0.63 5.01 8.97
C ILE A 121 -0.34 5.50 7.56
N PHE A 122 0.54 4.77 6.87
CA PHE A 122 0.93 4.98 5.48
C PHE A 122 0.39 3.82 4.64
N LEU A 123 -0.18 4.13 3.48
CA LEU A 123 -0.57 3.14 2.50
C LEU A 123 0.50 3.05 1.41
N SER A 124 0.90 1.85 1.05
CA SER A 124 1.86 1.62 -0.01
C SER A 124 1.64 0.26 -0.67
N GLY A 125 2.33 0.02 -1.74
CA GLY A 125 2.32 -1.23 -2.49
C GLY A 125 2.97 -1.05 -3.84
N HIS A 126 3.31 -2.15 -4.49
CA HIS A 126 3.92 -2.12 -5.81
C HIS A 126 2.91 -2.55 -6.88
N SER A 127 2.90 -1.88 -8.03
CA SER A 127 2.08 -2.25 -9.19
C SER A 127 0.59 -2.33 -8.84
N ALA A 128 -0.04 -3.49 -8.94
CA ALA A 128 -1.43 -3.72 -8.53
C ALA A 128 -1.67 -3.33 -7.05
N GLY A 129 -0.70 -3.55 -6.17
CA GLY A 129 -0.78 -3.10 -4.78
C GLY A 129 -0.73 -1.57 -4.65
N GLY A 130 0.07 -0.91 -5.48
CA GLY A 130 0.09 0.55 -5.60
C GLY A 130 -1.25 1.09 -6.10
N TYR A 131 -1.86 0.41 -7.07
CA TYR A 131 -3.22 0.72 -7.54
C TYR A 131 -4.24 0.64 -6.40
N LEU A 132 -4.23 -0.42 -5.59
CA LEU A 132 -5.13 -0.55 -4.44
C LEU A 132 -4.94 0.58 -3.42
N ALA A 133 -3.69 0.90 -3.07
CA ALA A 133 -3.37 2.01 -2.18
C ALA A 133 -3.91 3.35 -2.72
N MET A 134 -3.76 3.59 -4.03
CA MET A 134 -4.28 4.77 -4.71
C MET A 134 -5.80 4.80 -4.77
N MET A 135 -6.47 3.68 -5.07
CA MET A 135 -7.94 3.61 -5.06
C MET A 135 -8.51 3.99 -3.70
N LEU A 136 -7.96 3.43 -2.60
CA LEU A 136 -8.41 3.77 -1.25
C LEU A 136 -8.15 5.22 -0.87
N THR A 137 -7.11 5.84 -1.43
CA THR A 137 -6.75 7.23 -1.17
C THR A 137 -7.59 8.21 -1.97
N MET A 138 -7.89 7.89 -3.22
CA MET A 138 -8.60 8.79 -4.13
C MET A 138 -10.11 8.70 -4.02
N ASP A 139 -10.66 7.49 -3.95
CA ASP A 139 -12.08 7.26 -3.67
C ASP A 139 -12.29 6.96 -2.18
N GLU A 140 -12.58 8.00 -1.44
CA GLU A 140 -12.78 7.90 0.01
C GLU A 140 -13.99 7.05 0.42
N SER A 141 -14.90 6.75 -0.51
CA SER A 141 -16.09 5.94 -0.22
C SER A 141 -15.74 4.53 0.26
N TRP A 142 -14.60 3.96 -0.19
CA TRP A 142 -14.15 2.63 0.23
C TRP A 142 -13.82 2.56 1.71
N LEU A 143 -13.07 3.53 2.22
CA LEU A 143 -12.70 3.61 3.64
C LEU A 143 -13.87 4.11 4.50
N LEU A 144 -14.71 5.01 3.97
CA LEU A 144 -15.91 5.46 4.67
C LEU A 144 -16.90 4.32 4.95
N LYS A 145 -17.07 3.38 4.02
CA LYS A 145 -17.84 2.14 4.25
C LYS A 145 -17.31 1.31 5.43
N GLN A 146 -16.03 1.47 5.75
CA GLN A 146 -15.37 0.84 6.90
C GLN A 146 -15.32 1.76 8.13
N ASN A 147 -16.03 2.89 8.12
CA ASN A 147 -16.02 3.93 9.16
C ASN A 147 -14.65 4.60 9.37
N ILE A 148 -13.79 4.61 8.35
CA ILE A 148 -12.49 5.29 8.36
C ILE A 148 -12.57 6.52 7.46
N ALA A 149 -12.38 7.70 8.04
CA ALA A 149 -12.27 8.92 7.26
C ALA A 149 -10.92 8.98 6.54
N ASN A 150 -10.91 9.42 5.27
CA ASN A 150 -9.72 9.43 4.42
C ASN A 150 -8.56 10.28 5.01
N ASN A 151 -8.88 11.37 5.69
CA ASN A 151 -7.89 12.22 6.38
C ASN A 151 -7.16 11.54 7.54
N LYS A 152 -7.51 10.32 7.91
CA LYS A 152 -6.76 9.49 8.86
C LYS A 152 -5.54 8.83 8.22
N ILE A 153 -5.49 8.71 6.89
CA ILE A 153 -4.30 8.24 6.18
C ILE A 153 -3.24 9.35 6.23
N LYS A 154 -2.06 9.05 6.75
CA LYS A 154 -0.96 10.01 6.87
C LYS A 154 -0.39 10.37 5.51
N ALA A 155 -0.11 9.36 4.68
CA ALA A 155 0.25 9.49 3.28
C ALA A 155 0.00 8.19 2.52
N CYS A 156 -0.12 8.31 1.19
CA CYS A 156 -0.08 7.21 0.23
C CYS A 156 1.21 7.33 -0.58
N ILE A 157 2.02 6.27 -0.59
CA ILE A 157 3.31 6.24 -1.30
C ILE A 157 3.35 4.98 -2.17
N PRO A 158 2.63 4.97 -3.29
CA PRO A 158 2.56 3.83 -4.19
C PRO A 158 3.83 3.74 -5.03
N LEU A 159 4.24 2.51 -5.35
CA LEU A 159 5.33 2.22 -6.28
C LEU A 159 4.75 1.72 -7.60
N SER A 160 4.94 2.48 -8.67
CA SER A 160 4.44 2.22 -10.02
C SER A 160 2.95 1.80 -10.05
N PRO A 161 2.05 2.61 -9.46
CA PRO A 161 0.62 2.31 -9.47
C PRO A 161 0.04 2.46 -10.87
N GLN A 162 -1.03 1.75 -11.18
CA GLN A 162 -1.91 2.11 -12.29
C GLN A 162 -2.93 3.14 -11.80
N VAL A 163 -3.08 4.27 -12.48
CA VAL A 163 -4.02 5.33 -12.07
C VAL A 163 -5.22 5.49 -13.00
N ILE A 164 -5.19 4.86 -14.18
CA ILE A 164 -6.39 4.56 -14.97
C ILE A 164 -7.01 3.26 -14.46
N THR A 165 -8.17 2.86 -14.98
CA THR A 165 -8.81 1.57 -14.65
C THR A 165 -7.83 0.43 -14.90
N HIS A 166 -7.59 -0.38 -13.87
CA HIS A 166 -6.56 -1.42 -13.91
C HIS A 166 -6.78 -2.39 -15.07
N PHE A 167 -5.69 -2.80 -15.73
CA PHE A 167 -5.76 -3.63 -16.94
C PHE A 167 -6.52 -4.94 -16.73
N THR A 168 -6.45 -5.56 -15.55
CA THR A 168 -7.22 -6.77 -15.22
C THR A 168 -8.72 -6.47 -15.20
N ILE A 169 -9.15 -5.32 -14.66
CA ILE A 169 -10.56 -4.92 -14.68
C ILE A 169 -11.02 -4.62 -16.12
N ARG A 170 -10.16 -4.02 -16.93
CA ARG A 170 -10.43 -3.83 -18.36
C ARG A 170 -10.61 -5.17 -19.07
N ALA A 171 -9.71 -6.13 -18.81
CA ALA A 171 -9.80 -7.48 -19.36
C ALA A 171 -11.08 -8.22 -18.92
N GLU A 172 -11.53 -8.05 -17.68
CA GLU A 172 -12.82 -8.57 -17.19
C GLU A 172 -14.02 -8.04 -17.99
N ASN A 173 -13.87 -6.88 -18.64
CA ASN A 173 -14.87 -6.23 -19.48
C ASN A 173 -14.56 -6.34 -20.99
N ASN A 174 -13.64 -7.22 -21.38
CA ASN A 174 -13.19 -7.44 -22.77
C ASN A 174 -12.60 -6.17 -23.42
N ILE A 175 -11.95 -5.33 -22.64
CA ILE A 175 -11.24 -4.12 -23.10
C ILE A 175 -9.74 -4.44 -23.19
N GLU A 176 -9.15 -4.11 -24.32
CA GLU A 176 -7.73 -4.39 -24.59
C GLU A 176 -6.80 -3.56 -23.67
N ASN A 177 -5.60 -4.12 -23.38
CA ASN A 177 -4.63 -3.50 -22.49
C ASN A 177 -4.13 -2.13 -22.95
N ILE A 178 -4.11 -1.88 -24.26
CA ILE A 178 -3.69 -0.59 -24.83
C ILE A 178 -4.81 0.45 -24.82
N GLN A 179 -6.08 0.04 -24.59
CA GLN A 179 -7.20 0.97 -24.54
C GLN A 179 -7.30 1.63 -23.15
N PRO A 180 -7.01 2.93 -23.00
CA PRO A 180 -7.15 3.59 -21.71
C PRO A 180 -8.63 3.76 -21.34
N VAL A 181 -8.95 3.51 -20.07
CA VAL A 181 -10.30 3.72 -19.52
C VAL A 181 -10.16 4.45 -18.17
N ILE A 182 -11.00 5.45 -17.97
CA ILE A 182 -11.14 6.17 -16.70
C ILE A 182 -12.60 6.03 -16.27
N ASP A 183 -12.86 5.12 -15.36
CA ASP A 183 -14.19 4.89 -14.78
C ASP A 183 -14.13 4.90 -13.25
N LYS A 184 -15.18 4.40 -12.59
CA LYS A 184 -15.27 4.32 -11.13
C LYS A 184 -14.15 3.48 -10.46
N TYR A 185 -13.38 2.73 -11.23
CA TYR A 185 -12.26 1.93 -10.76
C TYR A 185 -10.89 2.53 -11.15
N ALA A 186 -10.88 3.78 -11.59
CA ALA A 186 -9.68 4.52 -11.88
C ALA A 186 -9.40 5.55 -10.79
N PRO A 187 -8.24 5.53 -10.09
CA PRO A 187 -7.85 6.63 -9.20
C PRO A 187 -7.97 8.00 -9.85
N MET A 188 -7.67 8.11 -11.14
CA MET A 188 -7.74 9.34 -11.94
C MET A 188 -9.17 9.89 -12.08
N ASN A 189 -10.21 9.09 -11.86
CA ASN A 189 -11.60 9.57 -11.88
C ASN A 189 -11.94 10.52 -10.72
N PHE A 190 -11.10 10.55 -9.67
CA PHE A 190 -11.35 11.27 -8.43
C PHE A 190 -10.39 12.44 -8.21
N ILE A 191 -10.03 13.17 -9.29
CA ILE A 191 -9.17 14.35 -9.23
C ILE A 191 -9.79 15.40 -8.29
N LYS A 192 -9.02 15.84 -7.29
CA LYS A 192 -9.46 16.82 -6.28
C LYS A 192 -8.31 17.58 -5.62
N ALA A 193 -8.62 18.76 -5.06
CA ALA A 193 -7.63 19.60 -4.39
C ALA A 193 -7.13 19.03 -3.06
N ASN A 194 -8.00 18.34 -2.33
CA ASN A 194 -7.74 17.90 -0.96
C ASN A 194 -7.64 16.37 -0.89
N THR A 195 -6.45 15.87 -0.64
CA THR A 195 -6.15 14.44 -0.38
C THR A 195 -5.15 14.33 0.75
N PRO A 196 -4.97 13.15 1.36
CA PRO A 196 -3.72 12.84 2.06
C PRO A 196 -2.50 13.15 1.19
N VAL A 197 -1.32 13.23 1.79
CA VAL A 197 -0.09 13.38 1.01
C VAL A 197 0.06 12.17 0.08
N ILE A 198 0.33 12.43 -1.20
CA ILE A 198 0.58 11.39 -2.22
C ILE A 198 1.99 11.59 -2.77
N ILE A 199 2.80 10.54 -2.67
CA ILE A 199 4.16 10.51 -3.22
C ILE A 199 4.22 9.34 -4.19
N ASP A 200 3.95 9.63 -5.43
CA ASP A 200 3.95 8.66 -6.51
C ASP A 200 5.38 8.39 -6.97
N ILE A 201 5.79 7.13 -7.03
CA ILE A 201 7.13 6.70 -7.42
C ILE A 201 7.00 5.73 -8.59
N THR A 202 7.58 6.08 -9.73
CA THR A 202 7.60 5.22 -10.93
C THR A 202 9.03 4.78 -11.26
N GLY A 203 9.17 3.71 -12.04
CA GLY A 203 10.42 3.40 -12.72
C GLY A 203 10.69 4.39 -13.85
N ASP A 204 11.72 4.08 -14.62
CA ASP A 204 12.13 4.83 -15.81
C ASP A 204 11.05 4.73 -16.89
N ARG A 205 10.66 5.85 -17.48
CA ARG A 205 9.60 5.94 -18.50
C ARG A 205 9.81 5.01 -19.69
N GLU A 206 11.08 4.79 -20.08
CA GLU A 206 11.44 3.93 -21.22
C GLU A 206 11.50 2.44 -20.85
N LEU A 207 11.52 2.11 -19.53
CA LEU A 207 11.68 0.75 -19.03
C LEU A 207 10.44 0.23 -18.26
N GLU A 208 9.46 1.11 -18.01
CA GLU A 208 8.20 0.77 -17.34
C GLU A 208 7.26 -0.01 -18.26
N LEU A 209 6.18 -0.53 -17.67
CA LEU A 209 5.05 -1.08 -18.43
C LEU A 209 4.41 0.00 -19.30
N LEU A 210 3.81 -0.42 -20.39
CA LEU A 210 3.20 0.47 -21.39
C LEU A 210 2.36 1.60 -20.78
N GLY A 211 2.77 2.84 -21.03
CA GLY A 211 2.06 4.04 -20.60
C GLY A 211 2.02 4.28 -19.09
N ARG A 212 2.74 3.49 -18.29
CA ARG A 212 2.69 3.59 -16.83
C ARG A 212 3.21 4.92 -16.29
N TYR A 213 4.35 5.37 -16.81
CA TYR A 213 4.88 6.68 -16.43
C TYR A 213 3.97 7.81 -16.88
N GLU A 214 3.50 7.75 -18.13
CA GLU A 214 2.67 8.80 -18.74
C GLU A 214 1.34 8.97 -18.00
N GLU A 215 0.66 7.87 -17.64
CA GLU A 215 -0.58 7.95 -16.89
C GLU A 215 -0.38 8.59 -15.52
N ASN A 216 0.72 8.27 -14.81
CA ASN A 216 1.05 8.84 -13.52
C ASN A 216 1.47 10.32 -13.65
N ALA A 217 2.27 10.66 -14.64
CA ALA A 217 2.66 12.05 -14.91
C ALA A 217 1.45 12.92 -15.24
N TYR A 218 0.52 12.41 -16.07
CA TYR A 218 -0.73 13.10 -16.39
C TYR A 218 -1.62 13.24 -15.14
N PHE A 219 -1.80 12.18 -14.37
CA PHE A 219 -2.56 12.21 -13.13
C PHE A 219 -2.04 13.27 -12.15
N VAL A 220 -0.73 13.27 -11.89
CA VAL A 220 -0.10 14.25 -10.99
C VAL A 220 -0.27 15.69 -11.53
N ARG A 221 -0.17 15.88 -12.85
CA ARG A 221 -0.41 17.18 -13.47
C ARG A 221 -1.85 17.65 -13.25
N MET A 222 -2.83 16.76 -13.45
CA MET A 222 -4.25 17.10 -13.28
C MET A 222 -4.59 17.39 -11.81
N MET A 223 -4.02 16.64 -10.87
CA MET A 223 -4.17 16.91 -9.44
C MET A 223 -3.66 18.31 -9.07
N LYS A 224 -2.47 18.70 -9.59
CA LYS A 224 -1.90 20.03 -9.37
C LYS A 224 -2.78 21.14 -9.99
N LEU A 225 -3.34 20.90 -11.16
CA LEU A 225 -4.27 21.85 -11.81
C LEU A 225 -5.58 21.99 -11.02
N ALA A 226 -6.05 20.93 -10.39
CA ALA A 226 -7.17 20.96 -9.45
C ALA A 226 -6.87 21.66 -8.11
N GLY A 227 -5.64 22.13 -7.92
CA GLY A 227 -5.20 22.84 -6.72
C GLY A 227 -4.59 21.95 -5.63
N ASN A 228 -4.35 20.66 -5.89
CA ASN A 228 -3.70 19.78 -4.93
C ASN A 228 -2.23 20.16 -4.74
N LYS A 229 -1.86 20.47 -3.50
CA LYS A 229 -0.48 20.82 -3.10
C LYS A 229 0.28 19.69 -2.42
N ASN A 230 -0.38 18.56 -2.22
CA ASN A 230 0.13 17.43 -1.45
C ASN A 230 0.49 16.23 -2.33
N ILE A 231 0.81 16.46 -3.61
CA ILE A 231 1.15 15.40 -4.56
C ILE A 231 2.50 15.67 -5.23
N SER A 232 3.32 14.65 -5.34
CA SER A 232 4.59 14.64 -6.07
C SER A 232 4.75 13.35 -6.87
N LEU A 233 5.58 13.41 -7.92
CA LEU A 233 5.99 12.27 -8.73
C LEU A 233 7.52 12.20 -8.72
N PHE A 234 8.03 10.99 -8.51
CA PHE A 234 9.45 10.66 -8.65
C PHE A 234 9.61 9.58 -9.72
N GLU A 235 10.52 9.82 -10.65
CA GLU A 235 10.94 8.86 -11.66
C GLU A 235 12.31 8.29 -11.27
N LEU A 236 12.41 6.98 -11.20
CA LEU A 236 13.65 6.26 -10.91
C LEU A 236 14.32 5.87 -12.23
N GLN A 237 15.15 6.77 -12.76
CA GLN A 237 15.84 6.58 -14.03
C GLN A 237 16.72 5.32 -14.02
N GLY A 238 16.66 4.54 -15.10
CA GLY A 238 17.38 3.30 -15.28
C GLY A 238 16.77 2.07 -14.60
N PHE A 239 15.64 2.22 -13.91
CA PHE A 239 14.95 1.10 -13.26
C PHE A 239 13.65 0.74 -13.97
N SER A 240 13.51 -0.52 -14.35
CA SER A 240 12.28 -1.08 -14.91
C SER A 240 11.20 -1.25 -13.84
N HIS A 241 9.97 -1.60 -14.27
CA HIS A 241 8.85 -1.91 -13.38
C HIS A 241 9.19 -2.85 -12.22
N GLY A 242 9.96 -3.89 -12.48
CA GLY A 242 10.37 -4.84 -11.43
C GLY A 242 11.57 -4.37 -10.62
N SER A 243 12.60 -3.83 -11.28
CA SER A 243 13.85 -3.46 -10.61
C SER A 243 13.73 -2.17 -9.77
N MET A 244 12.70 -1.36 -9.99
CA MET A 244 12.45 -0.14 -9.21
C MET A 244 12.03 -0.42 -7.75
N ASN A 245 11.66 -1.65 -7.41
CA ASN A 245 11.06 -1.95 -6.11
C ASN A 245 12.00 -1.60 -4.95
N LEU A 246 13.25 -2.06 -4.99
CA LEU A 246 14.23 -1.78 -3.94
C LEU A 246 14.55 -0.28 -3.81
N PRO A 247 14.99 0.44 -4.86
CA PRO A 247 15.24 1.88 -4.75
C PRO A 247 13.96 2.68 -4.42
N GLY A 248 12.80 2.23 -4.88
CA GLY A 248 11.51 2.83 -4.55
C GLY A 248 11.16 2.72 -3.07
N ILE A 249 11.42 1.58 -2.45
CA ILE A 249 11.25 1.39 -0.99
C ILE A 249 12.20 2.31 -0.21
N HIS A 250 13.45 2.44 -0.64
CA HIS A 250 14.40 3.36 0.00
C HIS A 250 13.92 4.82 -0.09
N LEU A 251 13.47 5.24 -1.27
CA LEU A 251 12.91 6.59 -1.44
C LEU A 251 11.63 6.78 -0.60
N MET A 252 10.76 5.78 -0.55
CA MET A 252 9.57 5.80 0.29
C MET A 252 9.92 6.09 1.76
N TYR A 253 10.93 5.43 2.32
CA TYR A 253 11.38 5.70 3.70
C TYR A 253 11.88 7.12 3.89
N GLN A 254 12.69 7.63 2.96
CA GLN A 254 13.18 9.01 3.01
C GLN A 254 12.02 10.03 3.01
N GLU A 255 10.99 9.79 2.22
CA GLU A 255 9.82 10.66 2.16
C GLU A 255 8.94 10.54 3.42
N ILE A 256 8.79 9.33 3.97
CA ILE A 256 8.09 9.12 5.25
C ILE A 256 8.80 9.89 6.36
N ASP A 257 10.13 9.83 6.43
CA ASP A 257 10.91 10.56 7.43
C ASP A 257 10.72 12.08 7.31
N LYS A 258 10.68 12.61 6.08
CA LYS A 258 10.36 14.03 5.85
C LYS A 258 8.96 14.40 6.33
N ILE A 259 7.96 13.52 6.12
CA ILE A 259 6.57 13.76 6.55
C ILE A 259 6.46 13.71 8.07
N LEU A 260 7.15 12.79 8.74
CA LEU A 260 7.12 12.65 10.19
C LEU A 260 7.87 13.75 10.92
N ASN A 261 8.92 14.33 10.31
CA ASN A 261 9.77 15.37 10.89
C ASN A 261 9.35 16.80 10.50
N LYS A 262 8.34 16.99 9.64
CA LYS A 262 7.76 18.31 9.40
C LYS A 262 7.10 18.82 10.68
N LYS A 263 7.71 19.89 11.25
CA LYS A 263 7.16 20.69 12.37
C LYS A 263 6.06 21.61 11.88
#